data_daf13a82e4f2e6e9d74d598de37b0c7a
#
_entry.id   daf13a82e4f2e6e9d74d598de37b0c7a
#
_cell.length_a   1.000
_cell.length_b   1.000
_cell.length_c   1.000
_cell.angle_alpha   90.00
_cell.angle_beta   90.00
_cell.angle_gamma   90.00
#
_symmetry.space_group_name_H-M   'P 1'
#
loop_
_entity.id
_entity.type
_entity.pdbx_description
1 polymer ?
#
loop_
_entity_poly.entity_id
_entity_poly.type
_entity_poly.pdbx_seq_one_letter_code
_entity_poly.pdbx_strand_id
1 'polypeptide(L)'
;MIDIVPPRAQHVPQLHQLYLDAVAAAPHCRFAPDEARFGDELLGRAAPVPLLSAPRDQRVFVAEEGGAARGFAALAWYTDWDGGEHQAITALFFADEAAGRALIDACEGAAGPGRLLAFPDTHGKSPVAEYNCGWNGLSDRVPHVARALVRAGYSPYQRELHMALDLRAFPPQALPVPAGVELSEEPDDRGRVWIRAIVGGRKVADCIFSTLSQLSPDADAARTGYIWGLGVVEGFRRRGLARVLMARALERLVGQGCDACWLTTTADNWPAQPLYLSLGFVVVDCSASFRKG
;
A
#
# COMPACT_ATOMS: atom_id res chain seq x y z
N MET A 1 32.74 -5.57 -9.24
CA MET A 1 31.78 -5.88 -10.32
C MET A 1 30.51 -6.36 -9.66
N ILE A 2 29.37 -5.81 -10.07
CA ILE A 2 28.07 -6.24 -9.53
C ILE A 2 27.60 -7.49 -10.29
N ASP A 3 27.36 -8.56 -9.57
CA ASP A 3 26.77 -9.79 -10.09
C ASP A 3 25.30 -9.86 -9.68
N ILE A 4 24.43 -10.30 -10.58
CA ILE A 4 23.02 -10.55 -10.27
C ILE A 4 22.84 -12.04 -10.00
N VAL A 5 22.41 -12.34 -8.78
CA VAL A 5 22.25 -13.72 -8.30
C VAL A 5 20.84 -13.95 -7.71
N PRO A 6 20.37 -15.21 -7.64
CA PRO A 6 19.13 -15.49 -6.91
C PRO A 6 19.33 -15.25 -5.40
N PRO A 7 18.24 -14.95 -4.65
CA PRO A 7 18.32 -14.75 -3.21
C PRO A 7 18.75 -16.03 -2.50
N ARG A 8 19.52 -15.87 -1.40
CA ARG A 8 20.02 -16.95 -0.54
C ARG A 8 19.84 -16.52 0.92
N ALA A 9 19.76 -17.48 1.84
CA ALA A 9 19.59 -17.19 3.27
C ALA A 9 20.68 -16.25 3.83
N GLN A 10 21.92 -16.39 3.34
CA GLN A 10 23.05 -15.54 3.77
C GLN A 10 22.87 -14.06 3.41
N HIS A 11 22.02 -13.72 2.43
CA HIS A 11 21.76 -12.32 2.04
C HIS A 11 20.76 -11.62 2.97
N VAL A 12 19.91 -12.42 3.68
CA VAL A 12 18.76 -11.89 4.44
C VAL A 12 19.18 -10.80 5.44
N PRO A 13 20.15 -10.97 6.32
CA PRO A 13 20.47 -9.95 7.32
C PRO A 13 20.90 -8.62 6.70
N GLN A 14 21.76 -8.65 5.67
CA GLN A 14 22.24 -7.44 5.00
C GLN A 14 21.13 -6.73 4.23
N LEU A 15 20.31 -7.50 3.50
CA LEU A 15 19.21 -6.93 2.71
C LEU A 15 18.08 -6.43 3.61
N HIS A 16 17.81 -7.09 4.72
CA HIS A 16 16.84 -6.62 5.70
C HIS A 16 17.27 -5.27 6.31
N GLN A 17 18.53 -5.15 6.73
CA GLN A 17 19.03 -3.87 7.25
C GLN A 17 18.95 -2.75 6.20
N LEU A 18 19.39 -3.04 4.97
CA LEU A 18 19.29 -2.07 3.87
C LEU A 18 17.83 -1.65 3.60
N TYR A 19 16.90 -2.59 3.65
CA TYR A 19 15.48 -2.33 3.53
C TYR A 19 14.98 -1.43 4.68
N LEU A 20 15.28 -1.76 5.94
CA LEU A 20 14.89 -0.97 7.10
C LEU A 20 15.42 0.46 7.02
N ASP A 21 16.70 0.64 6.63
CA ASP A 21 17.31 1.96 6.47
C ASP A 21 16.59 2.79 5.38
N ALA A 22 16.20 2.13 4.29
CA ALA A 22 15.49 2.79 3.19
C ALA A 22 14.07 3.24 3.57
N VAL A 23 13.34 2.40 4.33
CA VAL A 23 11.94 2.70 4.68
C VAL A 23 11.78 3.45 6.02
N ALA A 24 12.85 3.62 6.80
CA ALA A 24 12.82 4.27 8.10
C ALA A 24 12.23 5.70 8.06
N ALA A 25 12.41 6.40 6.95
CA ALA A 25 11.88 7.75 6.76
C ALA A 25 10.43 7.77 6.25
N ALA A 26 9.87 6.64 5.82
CA ALA A 26 8.52 6.54 5.25
C ALA A 26 7.50 6.23 6.37
N PRO A 27 6.64 7.19 6.76
CA PRO A 27 5.74 7.02 7.92
C PRO A 27 4.78 5.85 7.78
N HIS A 28 4.37 5.54 6.56
CA HIS A 28 3.45 4.44 6.28
C HIS A 28 4.13 3.06 6.29
N CYS A 29 5.48 2.99 6.29
CA CYS A 29 6.24 1.75 6.38
C CYS A 29 6.61 1.37 7.83
N ARG A 30 5.93 1.92 8.83
CA ARG A 30 6.21 1.69 10.27
C ARG A 30 6.05 0.24 10.71
N PHE A 31 5.32 -0.58 9.96
CA PHE A 31 5.10 -2.00 10.24
C PHE A 31 5.94 -2.88 9.31
N ALA A 32 7.18 -2.46 9.07
CA ALA A 32 8.13 -3.25 8.30
C ALA A 32 8.27 -4.66 8.89
N PRO A 33 8.37 -5.70 8.04
CA PRO A 33 8.53 -7.07 8.51
C PRO A 33 9.83 -7.22 9.33
N ASP A 34 9.82 -8.10 10.32
CA ASP A 34 11.04 -8.55 10.99
C ASP A 34 11.93 -9.35 10.02
N GLU A 35 13.17 -9.67 10.45
CA GLU A 35 14.14 -10.37 9.59
C GLU A 35 13.62 -11.73 9.12
N ALA A 36 12.88 -12.47 9.95
CA ALA A 36 12.38 -13.79 9.60
C ALA A 36 11.30 -13.68 8.50
N ARG A 37 10.31 -12.82 8.68
CA ARG A 37 9.26 -12.58 7.68
C ARG A 37 9.82 -12.00 6.38
N PHE A 38 10.73 -11.02 6.49
CA PHE A 38 11.43 -10.47 5.33
C PHE A 38 12.19 -11.58 4.58
N GLY A 39 12.89 -12.46 5.32
CA GLY A 39 13.62 -13.58 4.74
C GLY A 39 12.70 -14.59 4.04
N ASP A 40 11.55 -14.89 4.61
CA ASP A 40 10.58 -15.79 4.00
C ASP A 40 9.99 -15.19 2.72
N GLU A 41 9.69 -13.89 2.69
CA GLU A 41 9.25 -13.18 1.49
C GLU A 41 10.35 -13.19 0.41
N LEU A 42 11.57 -12.78 0.79
CA LEU A 42 12.73 -12.73 -0.10
C LEU A 42 13.02 -14.08 -0.77
N LEU A 43 12.84 -15.17 -0.03
CA LEU A 43 13.13 -16.54 -0.46
C LEU A 43 11.91 -17.26 -1.06
N GLY A 44 10.78 -16.57 -1.22
CA GLY A 44 9.55 -17.13 -1.79
C GLY A 44 8.88 -18.18 -0.90
N ARG A 45 9.05 -18.10 0.43
CA ARG A 45 8.49 -19.02 1.42
C ARG A 45 7.35 -18.41 2.23
N ALA A 46 7.09 -17.11 2.05
CA ALA A 46 6.04 -16.42 2.79
C ALA A 46 4.66 -16.99 2.48
N ALA A 47 3.84 -17.16 3.51
CA ALA A 47 2.45 -17.50 3.33
C ALA A 47 1.69 -16.28 2.78
N PRO A 48 0.71 -16.48 1.87
CA PRO A 48 -0.11 -15.38 1.36
C PRO A 48 -0.81 -14.62 2.50
N VAL A 49 -0.73 -13.30 2.50
CA VAL A 49 -1.51 -12.47 3.42
C VAL A 49 -2.96 -12.42 2.94
N PRO A 50 -3.96 -12.79 3.77
CA PRO A 50 -5.35 -12.92 3.34
C PRO A 50 -5.97 -11.67 2.70
N LEU A 51 -5.51 -10.48 3.13
CA LEU A 51 -5.98 -9.19 2.58
C LEU A 51 -5.43 -8.87 1.20
N LEU A 52 -4.40 -9.57 0.76
CA LEU A 52 -3.61 -9.22 -0.41
C LEU A 52 -3.63 -10.36 -1.41
N SER A 53 -3.62 -10.03 -2.68
CA SER A 53 -3.47 -11.03 -3.73
C SER A 53 -2.01 -11.49 -3.75
N ALA A 54 -1.76 -12.80 -3.72
CA ALA A 54 -0.40 -13.33 -3.87
C ALA A 54 0.21 -12.91 -5.23
N PRO A 55 1.52 -12.58 -5.26
CA PRO A 55 2.21 -12.36 -6.53
C PRO A 55 2.16 -13.62 -7.38
N ARG A 56 1.94 -13.44 -8.68
CA ARG A 56 2.14 -14.54 -9.62
C ARG A 56 3.55 -14.44 -10.20
N ASP A 57 4.23 -15.58 -10.25
CA ASP A 57 5.55 -15.70 -10.87
C ASP A 57 6.56 -14.67 -10.36
N GLN A 58 6.59 -14.44 -9.04
CA GLN A 58 7.54 -13.52 -8.45
C GLN A 58 8.97 -14.04 -8.64
N ARG A 59 9.83 -13.14 -9.15
CA ARG A 59 11.27 -13.36 -9.28
C ARG A 59 12.00 -12.32 -8.45
N VAL A 60 12.91 -12.77 -7.61
CA VAL A 60 13.75 -11.87 -6.81
C VAL A 60 15.18 -11.93 -7.33
N PHE A 61 15.77 -10.77 -7.51
CA PHE A 61 17.15 -10.55 -7.93
C PHE A 61 17.93 -9.91 -6.79
N VAL A 62 19.14 -10.38 -6.55
CA VAL A 62 20.07 -9.79 -5.59
C VAL A 62 21.29 -9.29 -6.33
N ALA A 63 21.66 -8.03 -6.10
CA ALA A 63 22.93 -7.48 -6.53
C ALA A 63 23.98 -7.83 -5.49
N GLU A 64 25.03 -8.52 -5.89
CA GLU A 64 26.13 -8.96 -5.03
C GLU A 64 27.46 -8.40 -5.53
N GLU A 65 28.32 -7.95 -4.65
CA GLU A 65 29.69 -7.52 -4.97
C GLU A 65 30.66 -8.12 -3.96
N GLY A 66 31.59 -8.95 -4.46
CA GLY A 66 32.59 -9.61 -3.60
C GLY A 66 31.98 -10.47 -2.50
N GLY A 67 30.81 -11.06 -2.71
CA GLY A 67 30.09 -11.87 -1.74
C GLY A 67 29.18 -11.08 -0.77
N ALA A 68 29.16 -9.75 -0.87
CA ALA A 68 28.30 -8.90 -0.07
C ALA A 68 27.04 -8.49 -0.85
N ALA A 69 25.86 -8.60 -0.24
CA ALA A 69 24.62 -8.14 -0.85
C ALA A 69 24.56 -6.61 -0.89
N ARG A 70 24.36 -6.03 -2.07
CA ARG A 70 24.30 -4.58 -2.33
C ARG A 70 22.89 -4.08 -2.62
N GLY A 71 21.91 -4.98 -2.76
CA GLY A 71 20.53 -4.64 -3.02
C GLY A 71 19.72 -5.80 -3.54
N PHE A 72 18.41 -5.59 -3.64
CA PHE A 72 17.48 -6.55 -4.23
C PHE A 72 16.37 -5.86 -4.99
N ALA A 73 15.79 -6.58 -5.94
CA ALA A 73 14.56 -6.21 -6.63
C ALA A 73 13.64 -7.41 -6.76
N ALA A 74 12.34 -7.17 -6.73
CA ALA A 74 11.33 -8.17 -7.01
C ALA A 74 10.54 -7.76 -8.26
N LEU A 75 10.35 -8.71 -9.19
CA LEU A 75 9.54 -8.59 -10.39
C LEU A 75 8.39 -9.59 -10.29
N ALA A 76 7.16 -9.16 -10.49
CA ALA A 76 5.99 -10.02 -10.43
C ALA A 76 4.93 -9.63 -11.44
N TRP A 77 4.02 -10.57 -11.77
CA TRP A 77 2.79 -10.27 -12.48
C TRP A 77 1.73 -9.74 -11.54
N TYR A 78 1.01 -8.74 -12.01
CA TYR A 78 -0.12 -8.19 -11.31
C TYR A 78 -1.28 -7.89 -12.26
N THR A 79 -2.51 -7.89 -11.73
CA THR A 79 -3.72 -7.56 -12.47
C THR A 79 -4.25 -6.22 -11.99
N ASP A 80 -4.42 -5.24 -12.88
CA ASP A 80 -5.02 -3.95 -12.55
C ASP A 80 -6.54 -4.03 -12.34
N TRP A 81 -7.15 -2.88 -12.07
CA TRP A 81 -8.60 -2.78 -11.84
C TRP A 81 -9.44 -3.20 -13.04
N ASP A 82 -8.98 -2.93 -14.23
CA ASP A 82 -9.67 -3.18 -15.49
C ASP A 82 -9.44 -4.62 -15.95
N GLY A 83 -8.70 -5.42 -15.19
CA GLY A 83 -8.35 -6.80 -15.51
C GLY A 83 -7.14 -6.90 -16.44
N GLY A 84 -6.44 -5.79 -16.69
CA GLY A 84 -5.20 -5.77 -17.46
C GLY A 84 -4.06 -6.45 -16.68
N GLU A 85 -3.30 -7.30 -17.38
CA GLU A 85 -2.16 -8.00 -16.80
C GLU A 85 -0.86 -7.28 -17.12
N HIS A 86 -0.07 -6.99 -16.10
CA HIS A 86 1.18 -6.26 -16.21
C HIS A 86 2.28 -6.94 -15.41
N GLN A 87 3.52 -6.77 -15.86
CA GLN A 87 4.67 -7.04 -15.02
C GLN A 87 5.12 -5.77 -14.30
N ALA A 88 5.55 -5.93 -13.07
CA ALA A 88 5.96 -4.81 -12.24
C ALA A 88 7.18 -5.11 -11.38
N ILE A 89 8.09 -4.16 -11.31
CA ILE A 89 9.09 -4.08 -10.25
C ILE A 89 8.36 -3.67 -8.98
N THR A 90 8.19 -4.61 -8.09
CA THR A 90 7.37 -4.47 -6.90
C THR A 90 8.19 -4.11 -5.66
N ALA A 91 9.50 -4.39 -5.68
CA ALA A 91 10.48 -3.94 -4.72
C ALA A 91 11.78 -3.58 -5.44
N LEU A 92 12.47 -2.55 -4.95
CA LEU A 92 13.77 -2.13 -5.46
C LEU A 92 14.49 -1.35 -4.35
N PHE A 93 15.47 -1.97 -3.72
CA PHE A 93 16.26 -1.38 -2.65
C PHE A 93 17.74 -1.69 -2.87
N PHE A 94 18.60 -0.69 -2.74
CA PHE A 94 20.02 -0.83 -3.06
C PHE A 94 20.89 0.17 -2.28
N ALA A 95 22.13 -0.21 -2.06
CA ALA A 95 23.11 0.59 -1.32
C ALA A 95 23.74 1.70 -2.16
N ASP A 96 23.86 1.51 -3.49
CA ASP A 96 24.50 2.45 -4.40
C ASP A 96 23.92 2.37 -5.81
N GLU A 97 24.26 3.35 -6.63
CA GLU A 97 23.71 3.52 -7.98
C GLU A 97 24.06 2.37 -8.93
N ALA A 98 25.24 1.76 -8.78
CA ALA A 98 25.66 0.64 -9.63
C ALA A 98 24.79 -0.59 -9.37
N ALA A 99 24.52 -0.92 -8.09
CA ALA A 99 23.63 -1.98 -7.71
C ALA A 99 22.18 -1.70 -8.17
N GLY A 100 21.71 -0.47 -7.97
CA GLY A 100 20.37 -0.06 -8.44
C GLY A 100 20.19 -0.22 -9.94
N ARG A 101 21.18 0.21 -10.73
CA ARG A 101 21.16 0.05 -12.19
C ARG A 101 21.15 -1.42 -12.61
N ALA A 102 22.04 -2.23 -12.05
CA ALA A 102 22.12 -3.65 -12.35
C ALA A 102 20.81 -4.40 -12.04
N LEU A 103 20.13 -4.05 -10.92
CA LEU A 103 18.85 -4.62 -10.56
C LEU A 103 17.73 -4.22 -11.52
N ILE A 104 17.66 -2.96 -11.93
CA ILE A 104 16.67 -2.50 -12.92
C ILE A 104 16.91 -3.22 -14.25
N ASP A 105 18.14 -3.29 -14.75
CA ASP A 105 18.48 -3.99 -15.98
C ASP A 105 18.13 -5.48 -15.93
N ALA A 106 18.34 -6.13 -14.77
CA ALA A 106 17.94 -7.53 -14.56
C ALA A 106 16.42 -7.73 -14.61
N CYS A 107 15.65 -6.83 -13.97
CA CYS A 107 14.20 -6.87 -14.05
C CYS A 107 13.69 -6.66 -15.48
N GLU A 108 14.26 -5.69 -16.20
CA GLU A 108 13.93 -5.41 -17.60
C GLU A 108 14.26 -6.59 -18.52
N GLY A 109 15.44 -7.18 -18.34
CA GLY A 109 15.86 -8.36 -19.11
C GLY A 109 15.02 -9.62 -18.83
N ALA A 110 14.46 -9.73 -17.62
CA ALA A 110 13.60 -10.84 -17.23
C ALA A 110 12.12 -10.62 -17.55
N ALA A 111 11.73 -9.36 -17.78
CA ALA A 111 10.37 -9.01 -18.14
C ALA A 111 10.03 -9.53 -19.56
N GLY A 112 8.81 -10.05 -19.72
CA GLY A 112 8.28 -10.41 -21.02
C GLY A 112 7.85 -9.19 -21.85
N PRO A 113 7.34 -9.40 -23.05
CA PRO A 113 6.81 -8.33 -23.87
C PRO A 113 5.64 -7.64 -23.16
N GLY A 114 5.57 -6.31 -23.26
CA GLY A 114 4.50 -5.51 -22.68
C GLY A 114 5.01 -4.33 -21.87
N ARG A 115 4.07 -3.65 -21.20
CA ARG A 115 4.41 -2.51 -20.36
C ARG A 115 4.98 -2.99 -19.03
N LEU A 116 6.15 -2.50 -18.67
CA LEU A 116 6.76 -2.71 -17.36
C LEU A 116 6.46 -1.53 -16.44
N LEU A 117 5.90 -1.83 -15.29
CA LEU A 117 5.60 -0.87 -14.23
C LEU A 117 6.65 -0.96 -13.13
N ALA A 118 6.71 0.05 -12.26
CA ALA A 118 7.45 -0.04 -11.00
C ALA A 118 6.62 0.60 -9.89
N PHE A 119 6.53 -0.09 -8.76
CA PHE A 119 5.70 0.29 -7.60
C PHE A 119 4.26 0.63 -8.02
N PRO A 120 3.56 -0.26 -8.73
CA PRO A 120 2.24 0.04 -9.25
C PRO A 120 1.25 0.31 -8.13
N ASP A 121 0.26 1.15 -8.44
CA ASP A 121 -0.92 1.24 -7.60
C ASP A 121 -1.77 -0.02 -7.77
N THR A 122 -2.00 -0.68 -6.70
CA THR A 122 -2.63 -1.99 -6.70
C THR A 122 -3.96 -2.01 -5.98
N HIS A 123 -4.34 -0.90 -5.34
CA HIS A 123 -5.59 -0.72 -4.61
C HIS A 123 -6.02 -1.98 -3.81
N GLY A 124 -5.11 -2.56 -3.05
CA GLY A 124 -5.37 -3.75 -2.26
C GLY A 124 -5.46 -5.06 -3.05
N LYS A 125 -5.09 -5.07 -4.34
CA LYS A 125 -4.92 -6.27 -5.16
C LYS A 125 -3.46 -6.61 -5.41
N SER A 126 -2.54 -5.91 -4.75
CA SER A 126 -1.12 -6.12 -4.95
C SER A 126 -0.58 -7.33 -4.23
N PRO A 127 0.34 -7.97 -4.92
CA PRO A 127 1.15 -9.02 -4.34
C PRO A 127 2.29 -8.55 -3.43
N VAL A 128 2.41 -7.27 -3.10
CA VAL A 128 3.68 -6.69 -2.63
C VAL A 128 3.62 -6.13 -1.22
N ALA A 129 2.72 -6.64 -0.45
CA ALA A 129 2.43 -6.14 0.86
C ALA A 129 3.62 -6.02 1.81
N GLU A 130 4.49 -7.00 1.82
CA GLU A 130 5.53 -7.07 2.84
C GLU A 130 6.59 -5.98 2.63
N TYR A 131 7.15 -5.85 1.41
CA TYR A 131 8.21 -4.87 1.14
C TYR A 131 7.74 -3.41 1.11
N ASN A 132 6.49 -3.17 0.80
CA ASN A 132 5.89 -1.82 0.82
C ASN A 132 4.97 -1.62 2.02
N CYS A 133 5.06 -2.50 3.03
CA CYS A 133 4.23 -2.45 4.22
C CYS A 133 2.72 -2.43 3.90
N GLY A 134 2.32 -3.03 2.78
CA GLY A 134 0.94 -3.05 2.31
C GLY A 134 0.48 -1.79 1.57
N TRP A 135 1.38 -0.87 1.24
CA TRP A 135 1.03 0.42 0.66
C TRP A 135 1.37 0.52 -0.82
N ASN A 136 0.67 1.41 -1.52
CA ASN A 136 0.85 1.65 -2.95
C ASN A 136 1.97 2.66 -3.22
N GLY A 137 2.72 2.42 -4.28
CA GLY A 137 3.71 3.36 -4.79
C GLY A 137 5.01 3.41 -3.98
N LEU A 138 5.99 4.08 -4.53
CA LEU A 138 7.27 4.38 -3.90
C LEU A 138 7.15 5.70 -3.15
N SER A 139 7.44 5.71 -1.84
CA SER A 139 7.46 6.92 -1.02
C SER A 139 8.41 7.99 -1.58
N ASP A 140 7.99 9.25 -1.56
CA ASP A 140 8.84 10.40 -1.88
C ASP A 140 10.03 10.52 -0.91
N ARG A 141 9.99 9.81 0.23
CA ARG A 141 11.07 9.76 1.21
C ARG A 141 12.19 8.78 0.85
N VAL A 142 12.03 8.06 -0.26
CA VAL A 142 13.05 7.17 -0.83
C VAL A 142 13.52 7.70 -2.21
N PRO A 143 14.03 8.95 -2.28
CA PRO A 143 14.24 9.65 -3.55
C PRO A 143 15.37 9.04 -4.41
N HIS A 144 16.28 8.26 -3.84
CA HIS A 144 17.35 7.62 -4.58
C HIS A 144 16.81 6.53 -5.52
N VAL A 145 15.82 5.77 -5.10
CA VAL A 145 15.15 4.77 -5.95
C VAL A 145 14.38 5.45 -7.08
N ALA A 146 13.60 6.50 -6.77
CA ALA A 146 12.88 7.27 -7.78
C ALA A 146 13.84 7.84 -8.85
N ARG A 147 15.01 8.38 -8.43
CA ARG A 147 16.03 8.88 -9.37
C ARG A 147 16.60 7.78 -10.26
N ALA A 148 16.86 6.59 -9.70
CA ALA A 148 17.36 5.46 -10.49
C ALA A 148 16.34 5.02 -11.55
N LEU A 149 15.06 4.92 -11.19
CA LEU A 149 13.98 4.62 -12.13
C LEU A 149 13.88 5.67 -13.25
N VAL A 150 13.90 6.97 -12.90
CA VAL A 150 13.84 8.05 -13.90
C VAL A 150 15.04 7.99 -14.86
N ARG A 151 16.26 7.74 -14.37
CA ARG A 151 17.46 7.55 -15.21
C ARG A 151 17.36 6.31 -16.11
N ALA A 152 16.61 5.28 -15.67
CA ALA A 152 16.34 4.10 -16.48
C ALA A 152 15.17 4.29 -17.47
N GLY A 153 14.61 5.50 -17.57
CA GLY A 153 13.55 5.84 -18.53
C GLY A 153 12.12 5.60 -18.03
N TYR A 154 11.95 5.41 -16.73
CA TYR A 154 10.62 5.38 -16.14
C TYR A 154 10.10 6.79 -15.86
N SER A 155 8.81 6.97 -15.99
CA SER A 155 8.11 8.21 -15.63
C SER A 155 7.01 7.93 -14.60
N PRO A 156 6.78 8.84 -13.62
CA PRO A 156 5.66 8.71 -12.71
C PRO A 156 4.34 8.86 -13.50
N TYR A 157 3.35 8.03 -13.20
CA TYR A 157 2.03 8.10 -13.85
C TYR A 157 0.87 8.28 -12.87
N GLN A 158 1.08 7.95 -11.60
CA GLN A 158 0.09 8.11 -10.54
C GLN A 158 0.78 8.52 -9.25
N ARG A 159 0.10 9.33 -8.45
CA ARG A 159 0.56 9.74 -7.12
C ARG A 159 -0.55 9.50 -6.11
N GLU A 160 -0.15 8.99 -4.93
CA GLU A 160 -1.03 8.75 -3.79
C GLU A 160 -0.65 9.67 -2.63
N LEU A 161 -1.66 10.16 -1.92
CA LEU A 161 -1.52 10.83 -0.65
C LEU A 161 -1.80 9.83 0.46
N HIS A 162 -0.84 9.61 1.35
CA HIS A 162 -1.03 8.85 2.57
C HIS A 162 -1.46 9.82 3.67
N MET A 163 -2.62 9.56 4.25
CA MET A 163 -3.20 10.44 5.26
C MET A 163 -3.42 9.69 6.55
N ALA A 164 -3.17 10.36 7.68
CA ALA A 164 -3.33 9.82 9.02
C ALA A 164 -4.18 10.73 9.90
N LEU A 165 -4.91 10.11 10.82
CA LEU A 165 -5.71 10.76 11.86
C LEU A 165 -5.35 10.17 13.22
N ASP A 166 -5.07 11.04 14.22
CA ASP A 166 -4.94 10.63 15.62
C ASP A 166 -6.35 10.44 16.22
N LEU A 167 -6.71 9.20 16.51
CA LEU A 167 -8.02 8.85 17.05
C LEU A 167 -8.14 9.10 18.56
N ARG A 168 -7.03 9.27 19.30
CA ARG A 168 -7.05 9.56 20.74
C ARG A 168 -7.67 10.93 21.02
N ALA A 169 -7.55 11.85 20.08
CA ALA A 169 -8.15 13.19 20.15
C ALA A 169 -9.43 13.32 19.31
N PHE A 170 -9.89 12.23 18.67
CA PHE A 170 -11.06 12.29 17.81
C PHE A 170 -12.34 12.35 18.64
N PRO A 171 -13.11 13.45 18.59
CA PRO A 171 -14.36 13.53 19.32
C PRO A 171 -15.40 12.61 18.66
N PRO A 172 -16.14 11.79 19.42
CA PRO A 172 -17.27 11.03 18.88
C PRO A 172 -18.24 12.00 18.19
N GLN A 173 -18.42 11.83 16.89
CA GLN A 173 -19.35 12.64 16.11
C GLN A 173 -20.56 11.80 15.72
N ALA A 174 -21.57 11.73 16.59
CA ALA A 174 -22.85 11.13 16.22
C ALA A 174 -23.55 12.01 15.16
N LEU A 175 -23.16 11.83 13.90
CA LEU A 175 -23.81 12.53 12.80
C LEU A 175 -25.17 11.90 12.49
N PRO A 176 -26.23 12.70 12.34
CA PRO A 176 -27.54 12.17 12.00
C PRO A 176 -27.51 11.53 10.59
N VAL A 177 -28.11 10.35 10.51
CA VAL A 177 -28.33 9.70 9.21
C VAL A 177 -29.37 10.50 8.43
N PRO A 178 -29.15 10.87 7.17
CA PRO A 178 -30.13 11.58 6.38
C PRO A 178 -31.47 10.82 6.29
N ALA A 179 -32.58 11.54 6.24
CA ALA A 179 -33.91 10.95 6.14
C ALA A 179 -34.04 10.01 4.92
N GLY A 180 -34.65 8.84 5.12
CA GLY A 180 -34.84 7.84 4.07
C GLY A 180 -33.57 7.02 3.75
N VAL A 181 -32.49 7.18 4.52
CA VAL A 181 -31.29 6.36 4.43
C VAL A 181 -31.25 5.35 5.56
N GLU A 182 -31.05 4.10 5.23
CA GLU A 182 -30.76 3.02 6.16
C GLU A 182 -29.28 2.68 6.12
N LEU A 183 -28.67 2.36 7.28
CA LEU A 183 -27.29 1.89 7.34
C LEU A 183 -27.28 0.39 7.66
N SER A 184 -26.48 -0.38 6.94
CA SER A 184 -26.12 -1.75 7.30
C SER A 184 -24.63 -1.85 7.56
N GLU A 185 -24.25 -2.75 8.47
CA GLU A 185 -22.85 -3.07 8.77
C GLU A 185 -22.65 -4.58 8.64
N GLU A 186 -21.68 -5.01 7.86
CA GLU A 186 -21.40 -6.42 7.61
C GLU A 186 -19.88 -6.66 7.51
N PRO A 187 -19.34 -7.67 8.20
CA PRO A 187 -17.99 -8.12 7.97
C PRO A 187 -17.91 -8.87 6.63
N ASP A 188 -16.77 -8.80 5.97
CA ASP A 188 -16.47 -9.66 4.82
C ASP A 188 -15.58 -10.86 5.24
N ASP A 189 -15.32 -11.74 4.28
CA ASP A 189 -14.48 -12.93 4.44
C ASP A 189 -12.99 -12.61 4.70
N ARG A 190 -12.59 -11.37 4.48
CA ARG A 190 -11.24 -10.84 4.75
C ARG A 190 -11.15 -10.09 6.08
N GLY A 191 -12.22 -10.12 6.93
CA GLY A 191 -12.25 -9.45 8.23
C GLY A 191 -12.34 -7.92 8.15
N ARG A 192 -12.66 -7.36 6.97
CA ARG A 192 -12.99 -5.94 6.84
C ARG A 192 -14.46 -5.74 7.14
N VAL A 193 -14.82 -4.56 7.63
CA VAL A 193 -16.22 -4.18 7.87
C VAL A 193 -16.68 -3.22 6.78
N TRP A 194 -17.84 -3.53 6.22
CA TRP A 194 -18.53 -2.69 5.26
C TRP A 194 -19.67 -1.96 5.97
N ILE A 195 -19.66 -0.63 5.90
CA ILE A 195 -20.82 0.19 6.25
C ILE A 195 -21.45 0.64 4.93
N ARG A 196 -22.72 0.30 4.72
CA ARG A 196 -23.45 0.65 3.50
C ARG A 196 -24.61 1.58 3.81
N ALA A 197 -24.80 2.60 2.99
CA ALA A 197 -26.00 3.43 2.99
C ALA A 197 -26.96 2.91 1.91
N ILE A 198 -28.21 2.67 2.31
CA ILE A 198 -29.25 2.06 1.50
C ILE A 198 -30.42 3.05 1.40
N VAL A 199 -30.94 3.26 0.20
CA VAL A 199 -32.12 4.08 -0.08
C VAL A 199 -33.05 3.27 -0.98
N GLY A 200 -34.28 3.03 -0.54
CA GLY A 200 -35.26 2.25 -1.29
C GLY A 200 -34.74 0.84 -1.67
N GLY A 201 -34.03 0.18 -0.76
CA GLY A 201 -33.44 -1.15 -0.97
C GLY A 201 -32.19 -1.18 -1.87
N ARG A 202 -31.68 -0.03 -2.33
CA ARG A 202 -30.47 0.04 -3.18
C ARG A 202 -29.30 0.62 -2.41
N LYS A 203 -28.12 0.00 -2.52
CA LYS A 203 -26.87 0.57 -2.02
C LYS A 203 -26.52 1.85 -2.81
N VAL A 204 -26.35 2.96 -2.08
CA VAL A 204 -26.04 4.28 -2.65
C VAL A 204 -24.68 4.83 -2.20
N ALA A 205 -24.12 4.29 -1.11
CA ALA A 205 -22.78 4.60 -0.65
C ALA A 205 -22.22 3.45 0.18
N ASP A 206 -20.91 3.37 0.31
CA ASP A 206 -20.22 2.44 1.19
C ASP A 206 -18.92 3.02 1.75
N CYS A 207 -18.52 2.49 2.90
CA CYS A 207 -17.21 2.68 3.51
C CYS A 207 -16.69 1.32 3.98
N ILE A 208 -15.41 1.03 3.69
CA ILE A 208 -14.77 -0.24 4.06
C ILE A 208 -13.62 0.09 5.00
N PHE A 209 -13.57 -0.58 6.14
CA PHE A 209 -12.49 -0.37 7.11
C PHE A 209 -12.13 -1.66 7.85
N SER A 210 -10.94 -1.69 8.43
CA SER A 210 -10.50 -2.70 9.41
C SER A 210 -9.34 -2.14 10.23
N THR A 211 -8.85 -2.93 11.19
CA THR A 211 -7.51 -2.71 11.75
C THR A 211 -6.45 -3.24 10.79
N LEU A 212 -5.19 -2.87 11.00
CA LEU A 212 -4.05 -3.39 10.23
C LEU A 212 -3.46 -4.71 10.81
N SER A 213 -4.09 -5.29 11.83
CA SER A 213 -3.63 -6.54 12.46
C SER A 213 -3.49 -7.72 11.50
N GLN A 214 -4.19 -7.69 10.37
CA GLN A 214 -4.08 -8.72 9.33
C GLN A 214 -2.85 -8.51 8.41
N LEU A 215 -2.27 -7.33 8.40
CA LEU A 215 -1.06 -7.02 7.62
C LEU A 215 0.22 -7.21 8.42
N SER A 216 0.16 -7.02 9.73
CA SER A 216 1.33 -7.15 10.60
C SER A 216 0.94 -7.72 11.97
N PRO A 217 1.75 -8.61 12.56
CA PRO A 217 1.59 -9.08 13.93
C PRO A 217 1.99 -8.02 14.98
N ASP A 218 2.51 -6.87 14.56
CA ASP A 218 2.88 -5.78 15.47
C ASP A 218 1.64 -5.32 16.26
N ALA A 219 1.80 -5.16 17.57
CA ALA A 219 0.72 -4.73 18.45
C ALA A 219 0.13 -3.37 18.05
N ASP A 220 0.95 -2.48 17.53
CA ASP A 220 0.51 -1.18 17.03
C ASP A 220 -0.32 -1.30 15.74
N ALA A 221 -0.11 -2.36 14.95
CA ALA A 221 -0.96 -2.62 13.79
C ALA A 221 -2.41 -2.94 14.20
N ALA A 222 -2.60 -3.66 15.30
CA ALA A 222 -3.95 -3.90 15.87
C ALA A 222 -4.61 -2.62 16.39
N ARG A 223 -3.81 -1.61 16.78
CA ARG A 223 -4.28 -0.29 17.23
C ARG A 223 -4.34 0.76 16.12
N THR A 224 -4.09 0.36 14.89
CA THR A 224 -4.16 1.23 13.72
C THR A 224 -5.30 0.78 12.82
N GLY A 225 -6.28 1.68 12.63
CA GLY A 225 -7.36 1.49 11.68
C GLY A 225 -6.95 1.90 10.27
N TYR A 226 -7.61 1.33 9.28
CA TYR A 226 -7.43 1.70 7.89
C TYR A 226 -8.76 1.78 7.14
N ILE A 227 -8.94 2.84 6.36
CA ILE A 227 -10.09 3.00 5.46
C ILE A 227 -9.68 2.50 4.07
N TRP A 228 -10.22 1.34 3.69
CA TRP A 228 -9.93 0.65 2.42
C TRP A 228 -10.67 1.25 1.23
N GLY A 229 -11.82 1.85 1.48
CA GLY A 229 -12.65 2.41 0.43
C GLY A 229 -13.77 3.28 0.97
N LEU A 230 -14.11 4.32 0.19
CA LEU A 230 -15.25 5.19 0.44
C LEU A 230 -15.86 5.57 -0.91
N GLY A 231 -17.10 5.16 -1.13
CA GLY A 231 -17.81 5.41 -2.38
C GLY A 231 -19.19 6.00 -2.17
N VAL A 232 -19.59 6.94 -3.03
CA VAL A 232 -20.96 7.47 -3.10
C VAL A 232 -21.40 7.51 -4.56
N VAL A 233 -22.50 6.85 -4.88
CA VAL A 233 -23.13 6.87 -6.20
C VAL A 233 -23.42 8.32 -6.62
N GLU A 234 -23.14 8.68 -7.85
CA GLU A 234 -23.14 10.07 -8.35
C GLU A 234 -24.41 10.84 -7.97
N GLY A 235 -25.58 10.30 -8.23
CA GLY A 235 -26.88 10.92 -7.91
C GLY A 235 -27.16 11.12 -6.40
N PHE A 236 -26.30 10.58 -5.53
CA PHE A 236 -26.42 10.70 -4.07
C PHE A 236 -25.27 11.49 -3.44
N ARG A 237 -24.34 12.01 -4.23
CA ARG A 237 -23.24 12.85 -3.77
C ARG A 237 -23.75 14.18 -3.19
N ARG A 238 -22.90 14.83 -2.38
CA ARG A 238 -23.16 16.15 -1.75
C ARG A 238 -24.35 16.16 -0.77
N ARG A 239 -24.80 15.00 -0.29
CA ARG A 239 -25.88 14.84 0.70
C ARG A 239 -25.35 14.45 2.10
N GLY A 240 -24.04 14.59 2.35
CA GLY A 240 -23.45 14.24 3.65
C GLY A 240 -23.14 12.76 3.88
N LEU A 241 -23.54 11.84 2.96
CA LEU A 241 -23.39 10.39 3.15
C LEU A 241 -21.95 9.96 3.44
N ALA A 242 -20.98 10.44 2.67
CA ALA A 242 -19.57 10.09 2.89
C ALA A 242 -19.11 10.49 4.30
N ARG A 243 -19.50 11.66 4.78
CA ARG A 243 -19.16 12.12 6.13
C ARG A 243 -19.77 11.24 7.22
N VAL A 244 -21.05 10.86 7.07
CA VAL A 244 -21.74 9.96 8.00
C VAL A 244 -21.07 8.60 8.04
N LEU A 245 -20.74 8.00 6.89
CA LEU A 245 -20.08 6.70 6.81
C LEU A 245 -18.68 6.75 7.43
N MET A 246 -17.88 7.79 7.13
CA MET A 246 -16.57 7.98 7.73
C MET A 246 -16.65 8.14 9.26
N ALA A 247 -17.58 8.98 9.76
CA ALA A 247 -17.75 9.16 11.20
C ALA A 247 -18.06 7.83 11.89
N ARG A 248 -18.95 7.02 11.30
CA ARG A 248 -19.27 5.67 11.80
C ARG A 248 -18.09 4.74 11.80
N ALA A 249 -17.30 4.70 10.72
CA ALA A 249 -16.10 3.88 10.64
C ALA A 249 -15.09 4.28 11.72
N LEU A 250 -14.85 5.58 11.91
CA LEU A 250 -13.94 6.10 12.92
C LEU A 250 -14.42 5.79 14.34
N GLU A 251 -15.73 5.94 14.65
CA GLU A 251 -16.32 5.53 15.92
C GLU A 251 -16.11 4.04 16.21
N ARG A 252 -16.27 3.18 15.19
CA ARG A 252 -16.02 1.73 15.32
C ARG A 252 -14.56 1.43 15.60
N LEU A 253 -13.64 2.08 14.90
CA LEU A 253 -12.20 1.93 15.12
C LEU A 253 -11.79 2.38 16.54
N VAL A 254 -12.31 3.51 17.02
CA VAL A 254 -12.11 3.94 18.43
C VAL A 254 -12.65 2.89 19.40
N GLY A 255 -13.86 2.36 19.15
CA GLY A 255 -14.46 1.30 19.96
C GLY A 255 -13.68 -0.02 19.95
N GLN A 256 -12.87 -0.27 18.92
CA GLN A 256 -11.94 -1.39 18.82
C GLN A 256 -10.59 -1.11 19.47
N GLY A 257 -10.37 0.08 20.05
CA GLY A 257 -9.11 0.47 20.72
C GLY A 257 -8.04 1.00 19.77
N CYS A 258 -8.41 1.46 18.57
CA CYS A 258 -7.47 2.08 17.66
C CYS A 258 -7.10 3.49 18.14
N ASP A 259 -5.79 3.80 18.07
CA ASP A 259 -5.23 5.12 18.41
C ASP A 259 -5.05 6.00 17.15
N ALA A 260 -4.99 5.39 15.99
CA ALA A 260 -4.80 6.07 14.72
C ALA A 260 -5.66 5.43 13.62
N CYS A 261 -6.00 6.23 12.61
CA CYS A 261 -6.61 5.75 11.38
C CYS A 261 -5.83 6.28 10.18
N TRP A 262 -5.62 5.40 9.20
CA TRP A 262 -4.93 5.72 7.97
C TRP A 262 -5.82 5.51 6.76
N LEU A 263 -5.53 6.22 5.69
CA LEU A 263 -6.11 6.01 4.36
C LEU A 263 -5.12 6.45 3.28
N THR A 264 -5.32 5.96 2.07
CA THR A 264 -4.70 6.51 0.87
C THR A 264 -5.77 7.05 -0.08
N THR A 265 -5.38 8.05 -0.86
CA THR A 265 -6.22 8.60 -1.93
C THR A 265 -5.33 9.15 -3.03
N THR A 266 -5.77 9.07 -4.28
CA THR A 266 -5.00 9.64 -5.38
C THR A 266 -4.87 11.16 -5.22
N ALA A 267 -3.73 11.71 -5.64
CA ALA A 267 -3.44 13.14 -5.51
C ALA A 267 -4.40 14.03 -6.33
N ASP A 268 -5.07 13.46 -7.31
CA ASP A 268 -6.07 14.13 -8.15
C ASP A 268 -7.53 13.92 -7.68
N ASN A 269 -7.74 13.20 -6.57
CA ASN A 269 -9.07 13.01 -6.00
C ASN A 269 -9.54 14.25 -5.21
N TRP A 270 -9.59 15.39 -5.87
CA TRP A 270 -10.01 16.66 -5.28
C TRP A 270 -11.35 16.64 -4.53
N PRO A 271 -12.35 15.84 -4.94
CA PRO A 271 -13.63 15.80 -4.22
C PRO A 271 -13.54 15.17 -2.82
N ALA A 272 -12.62 14.24 -2.60
CA ALA A 272 -12.50 13.51 -1.34
C ALA A 272 -11.56 14.19 -0.32
N GLN A 273 -10.51 14.85 -0.79
CA GLN A 273 -9.50 15.47 0.08
C GLN A 273 -10.08 16.48 1.09
N PRO A 274 -10.99 17.42 0.73
CA PRO A 274 -11.60 18.32 1.71
C PRO A 274 -12.41 17.59 2.77
N LEU A 275 -13.04 16.45 2.43
CA LEU A 275 -13.74 15.63 3.42
C LEU A 275 -12.74 15.07 4.46
N TYR A 276 -11.65 14.45 4.01
CA TYR A 276 -10.66 13.87 4.92
C TYR A 276 -10.00 14.94 5.81
N LEU A 277 -9.57 16.06 5.22
CA LEU A 277 -9.03 17.20 5.97
C LEU A 277 -10.02 17.74 7.01
N SER A 278 -11.32 17.84 6.66
CA SER A 278 -12.36 18.32 7.58
C SER A 278 -12.67 17.34 8.72
N LEU A 279 -12.26 16.07 8.61
CA LEU A 279 -12.33 15.07 9.66
C LEU A 279 -11.05 15.03 10.53
N GLY A 280 -10.05 15.85 10.18
CA GLY A 280 -8.79 15.94 10.91
C GLY A 280 -7.66 15.07 10.38
N PHE A 281 -7.84 14.40 9.24
CA PHE A 281 -6.73 13.71 8.59
C PHE A 281 -5.69 14.72 8.08
N VAL A 282 -4.43 14.36 8.21
CA VAL A 282 -3.30 15.14 7.69
C VAL A 282 -2.51 14.29 6.69
N VAL A 283 -1.97 14.91 5.65
CA VAL A 283 -1.06 14.22 4.72
C VAL A 283 0.27 13.98 5.45
N VAL A 284 0.66 12.71 5.54
CA VAL A 284 1.90 12.30 6.23
C VAL A 284 2.99 11.87 5.24
N ASP A 285 2.59 11.41 4.04
CA ASP A 285 3.51 11.04 2.97
C ASP A 285 2.83 11.13 1.60
N CYS A 286 3.65 11.11 0.56
CA CYS A 286 3.22 10.94 -0.83
C CYS A 286 4.02 9.79 -1.45
N SER A 287 3.38 9.03 -2.32
CA SER A 287 4.05 8.00 -3.10
C SER A 287 3.77 8.15 -4.59
N ALA A 288 4.59 7.55 -5.41
CA ALA A 288 4.44 7.55 -6.85
C ALA A 288 4.56 6.14 -7.44
N SER A 289 3.73 5.86 -8.42
CA SER A 289 3.82 4.69 -9.30
C SER A 289 4.48 5.09 -10.60
N PHE A 290 5.32 4.21 -11.17
CA PHE A 290 6.12 4.50 -12.35
C PHE A 290 5.80 3.54 -13.48
N ARG A 291 6.01 4.00 -14.71
CA ARG A 291 5.93 3.17 -15.92
C ARG A 291 7.12 3.41 -16.83
N LYS A 292 7.60 2.36 -17.47
CA LYS A 292 8.59 2.48 -18.56
C LYS A 292 7.88 3.04 -19.79
N GLY A 293 8.52 4.03 -20.39
CA GLY A 293 8.04 4.71 -21.60
C GLY A 293 8.12 3.82 -22.84
#